data_6a92d72fea8d2b820da793ff6a0b21aa
#
_entry.id   6a92d72fea8d2b820da793ff6a0b21aa
#
_cell.length_a   1.000
_cell.length_b   1.000
_cell.length_c   1.000
_cell.angle_alpha   90.00
_cell.angle_beta   90.00
_cell.angle_gamma   90.00
#
_symmetry.space_group_name_H-M   'P 1'
#
loop_
_entity.id
_entity.type
_entity.pdbx_description
1 polymer ?
#
loop_
_entity_poly.entity_id
_entity_poly.type
_entity_poly.pdbx_seq_one_letter_code
_entity_poly.pdbx_strand_id
1 'polypeptide(L)'
;PYYQMCRDVLSDVYEIFGHPRYIHLGFDEEDNYDLQKGYTYMMMRCGENWWTDFLYITGIVESFGARAMVWSDYGWDHPDFYTRCPKSVIQCPWYYDDSLQGYDPDKMNGRVRNKVLCYYELGKNGFDVLGCGSNWVSAYKRRKGVNSDEVMGEIIKLTRRAVPEDHLMGFLSAPWANCGYQSHVKRLKEGIDLLIEGCR
;
A
#
# COMPACT_ATOMS: atom_id res chain seq x y z
N PRO A 1 13.84 20.06 13.98
CA PRO A 1 13.92 18.83 14.80
C PRO A 1 13.29 17.62 14.10
N TYR A 2 12.01 17.74 13.59
CA TYR A 2 11.28 16.60 12.99
C TYR A 2 12.01 16.02 11.77
N TYR A 3 12.33 16.80 10.79
CA TYR A 3 13.02 16.32 9.58
C TYR A 3 14.43 15.78 9.85
N GLN A 4 15.12 16.32 10.84
CA GLN A 4 16.41 15.76 11.26
C GLN A 4 16.20 14.36 11.85
N MET A 5 15.21 14.21 12.72
CA MET A 5 14.86 12.89 13.29
C MET A 5 14.50 11.87 12.19
N CYS A 6 13.70 12.27 11.20
CA CYS A 6 13.37 11.39 10.07
C CYS A 6 14.64 10.95 9.31
N ARG A 7 15.56 11.87 9.07
CA ARG A 7 16.83 11.56 8.41
C ARG A 7 17.68 10.59 9.24
N ASP A 8 17.82 10.84 10.55
CA ASP A 8 18.62 10.02 11.44
C ASP A 8 18.06 8.59 11.50
N VAL A 9 16.74 8.45 11.71
CA VAL A 9 16.07 7.14 11.75
C VAL A 9 16.22 6.38 10.43
N LEU A 10 16.00 7.05 9.29
CA LEU A 10 16.13 6.41 7.97
C LEU A 10 17.60 6.04 7.66
N SER A 11 18.56 6.85 8.11
CA SER A 11 19.98 6.51 8.01
C SER A 11 20.31 5.26 8.82
N ASP A 12 19.82 5.18 10.07
CA ASP A 12 20.04 4.01 10.92
C ASP A 12 19.40 2.75 10.31
N VAL A 13 18.19 2.86 9.78
CA VAL A 13 17.52 1.75 9.07
C VAL A 13 18.34 1.31 7.86
N TYR A 14 18.82 2.25 7.05
CA TYR A 14 19.62 1.96 5.86
C TYR A 14 20.90 1.21 6.19
N GLU A 15 21.61 1.63 7.25
CA GLU A 15 22.84 0.97 7.73
C GLU A 15 22.54 -0.41 8.34
N ILE A 16 21.55 -0.51 9.25
CA ILE A 16 21.22 -1.76 9.95
C ILE A 16 20.82 -2.87 8.97
N PHE A 17 20.09 -2.53 7.90
CA PHE A 17 19.66 -3.50 6.90
C PHE A 17 20.68 -3.71 5.76
N GLY A 18 21.89 -3.18 5.87
CA GLY A 18 22.97 -3.41 4.92
C GLY A 18 22.73 -2.78 3.55
N HIS A 19 22.30 -1.53 3.55
CA HIS A 19 22.07 -0.73 2.34
C HIS A 19 21.00 -1.35 1.41
N PRO A 20 19.76 -1.47 1.86
CA PRO A 20 18.69 -2.08 1.08
C PRO A 20 18.36 -1.24 -0.16
N ARG A 21 18.00 -1.92 -1.25
CA ARG A 21 17.58 -1.24 -2.49
C ARG A 21 16.21 -0.53 -2.37
N TYR A 22 15.37 -0.97 -1.43
CA TYR A 22 14.02 -0.48 -1.22
C TYR A 22 13.76 -0.25 0.26
N ILE A 23 13.10 0.86 0.59
CA ILE A 23 12.65 1.17 1.96
C ILE A 23 11.17 1.53 1.90
N HIS A 24 10.33 0.76 2.60
CA HIS A 24 8.92 1.05 2.71
C HIS A 24 8.65 2.06 3.83
N LEU A 25 8.04 3.18 3.47
CA LEU A 25 7.85 4.33 4.36
C LEU A 25 6.48 4.38 5.04
N GLY A 26 5.55 3.50 4.64
CA GLY A 26 4.17 3.59 5.10
C GLY A 26 3.36 4.59 4.29
N PHE A 27 2.97 5.71 4.90
CA PHE A 27 2.10 6.75 4.34
C PHE A 27 0.66 6.28 4.08
N ASP A 28 0.20 5.27 4.82
CA ASP A 28 -1.17 4.79 4.77
C ASP A 28 -2.08 5.52 5.75
N GLU A 29 -3.36 5.66 5.37
CA GLU A 29 -4.42 6.21 6.21
C GLU A 29 -4.14 7.63 6.75
N GLU A 30 -3.41 8.43 5.99
CA GLU A 30 -3.02 9.82 6.35
C GLU A 30 -3.98 10.87 5.78
N ASP A 31 -5.17 10.50 5.32
CA ASP A 31 -6.15 11.47 4.89
C ASP A 31 -7.09 11.92 6.03
N ASN A 32 -7.75 13.06 5.82
CA ASN A 32 -8.72 13.61 6.75
C ASN A 32 -9.90 12.68 7.06
N TYR A 33 -10.24 11.81 6.13
CA TYR A 33 -11.40 10.93 6.26
C TYR A 33 -11.16 9.84 7.30
N ASP A 34 -9.99 9.23 7.28
CA ASP A 34 -9.65 8.12 8.17
C ASP A 34 -9.25 8.62 9.57
N LEU A 35 -8.51 9.71 9.65
CA LEU A 35 -7.97 10.20 10.91
C LEU A 35 -8.95 11.05 11.72
N GLN A 36 -9.86 11.82 11.09
CA GLN A 36 -10.87 12.61 11.81
C GLN A 36 -11.90 11.77 12.57
N LYS A 37 -12.10 10.51 12.19
CA LYS A 37 -13.10 9.64 12.84
C LYS A 37 -12.65 9.03 14.16
N GLY A 38 -11.37 8.98 14.43
CA GLY A 38 -10.86 8.22 15.57
C GLY A 38 -9.96 8.96 16.54
N TYR A 39 -9.35 10.08 16.14
CA TYR A 39 -8.25 10.70 16.90
C TYR A 39 -8.44 12.20 17.07
N THR A 40 -9.16 12.60 18.10
CA THR A 40 -9.51 13.99 18.42
C THR A 40 -8.30 14.90 18.71
N TYR A 41 -7.10 14.34 18.86
CA TYR A 41 -5.89 15.07 19.30
C TYR A 41 -4.71 15.01 18.37
N MET A 42 -4.83 14.41 17.17
CA MET A 42 -3.76 14.43 16.18
C MET A 42 -3.80 15.70 15.33
N MET A 43 -2.68 16.40 15.29
CA MET A 43 -2.45 17.44 14.28
C MET A 43 -2.07 16.75 12.98
N MET A 44 -2.92 16.88 11.97
CA MET A 44 -2.67 16.34 10.64
C MET A 44 -2.06 17.39 9.74
N ARG A 45 -1.03 16.97 9.02
CA ARG A 45 -0.45 17.79 7.97
C ARG A 45 -1.11 17.38 6.65
N CYS A 46 -2.03 18.24 6.17
CA CYS A 46 -2.86 17.96 5.00
C CYS A 46 -2.47 18.83 3.82
N GLY A 47 -2.94 18.49 2.64
CA GLY A 47 -2.73 19.25 1.41
C GLY A 47 -1.24 19.49 1.11
N GLU A 48 -0.84 20.75 0.90
CA GLU A 48 0.55 21.07 0.58
C GLU A 48 1.55 20.72 1.69
N ASN A 49 1.12 20.71 2.95
CA ASN A 49 2.00 20.26 4.04
C ASN A 49 2.27 18.75 3.98
N TRP A 50 1.27 17.94 3.60
CA TRP A 50 1.47 16.51 3.36
C TRP A 50 2.47 16.28 2.22
N TRP A 51 2.30 16.99 1.09
CA TRP A 51 3.23 16.92 -0.03
C TRP A 51 4.65 17.34 0.33
N THR A 52 4.79 18.36 1.17
CA THR A 52 6.11 18.79 1.65
C THR A 52 6.80 17.69 2.44
N ASP A 53 6.07 17.02 3.35
CA ASP A 53 6.61 15.92 4.15
C ASP A 53 6.91 14.69 3.29
N PHE A 54 5.98 14.33 2.42
CA PHE A 54 6.11 13.19 1.51
C PHE A 54 7.35 13.30 0.61
N LEU A 55 7.50 14.43 -0.07
CA LEU A 55 8.63 14.67 -0.97
C LEU A 55 9.96 14.76 -0.21
N TYR A 56 9.95 15.34 0.98
CA TYR A 56 11.15 15.41 1.81
C TYR A 56 11.61 14.02 2.27
N ILE A 57 10.68 13.21 2.79
CA ILE A 57 11.00 11.89 3.36
C ILE A 57 11.39 10.90 2.26
N THR A 58 10.67 10.87 1.14
CA THR A 58 11.06 10.05 -0.03
C THR A 58 12.42 10.47 -0.57
N GLY A 59 12.71 11.77 -0.64
CA GLY A 59 14.01 12.31 -1.06
C GLY A 59 15.17 11.91 -0.13
N ILE A 60 14.94 11.70 1.17
CA ILE A 60 15.97 11.14 2.06
C ILE A 60 16.37 9.74 1.60
N VAL A 61 15.39 8.86 1.34
CA VAL A 61 15.65 7.49 0.88
C VAL A 61 16.40 7.49 -0.45
N GLU A 62 16.00 8.34 -1.39
CA GLU A 62 16.67 8.49 -2.68
C GLU A 62 18.11 8.99 -2.53
N SER A 63 18.38 9.85 -1.54
CA SER A 63 19.73 10.35 -1.26
C SER A 63 20.72 9.27 -0.81
N PHE A 64 20.22 8.12 -0.33
CA PHE A 64 21.01 6.93 -0.01
C PHE A 64 21.23 6.01 -1.21
N GLY A 65 20.63 6.29 -2.36
CA GLY A 65 20.65 5.43 -3.53
C GLY A 65 19.60 4.30 -3.49
N ALA A 66 18.69 4.32 -2.52
CA ALA A 66 17.56 3.42 -2.43
C ALA A 66 16.29 4.02 -3.09
N ARG A 67 15.27 3.20 -3.35
CA ARG A 67 13.96 3.68 -3.79
C ARG A 67 12.96 3.58 -2.65
N ALA A 68 12.17 4.63 -2.47
CA ALA A 68 11.07 4.64 -1.53
C ALA A 68 9.91 3.78 -2.03
N MET A 69 9.25 3.07 -1.12
CA MET A 69 7.99 2.37 -1.34
C MET A 69 6.93 2.96 -0.40
N VAL A 70 5.71 3.11 -0.87
CA VAL A 70 4.60 3.67 -0.08
C VAL A 70 3.30 2.93 -0.32
N TRP A 71 2.42 2.92 0.66
CA TRP A 71 1.03 2.57 0.43
C TRP A 71 0.35 3.65 -0.42
N SER A 72 -0.48 3.25 -1.37
CA SER A 72 -1.00 4.17 -2.41
C SER A 72 -2.40 4.71 -2.11
N ASP A 73 -2.91 4.51 -0.91
CA ASP A 73 -4.29 4.84 -0.54
C ASP A 73 -4.57 6.35 -0.48
N TYR A 74 -3.54 7.20 -0.34
CA TYR A 74 -3.72 8.65 -0.50
C TYR A 74 -4.34 9.00 -1.86
N GLY A 75 -4.01 8.26 -2.91
CA GLY A 75 -4.58 8.42 -4.25
C GLY A 75 -6.08 8.09 -4.35
N TRP A 76 -6.68 7.42 -3.37
CA TRP A 76 -8.12 7.09 -3.43
C TRP A 76 -9.01 8.33 -3.38
N ASP A 77 -8.61 9.33 -2.62
CA ASP A 77 -9.37 10.55 -2.37
C ASP A 77 -8.65 11.81 -2.89
N HIS A 78 -7.40 11.65 -3.43
CA HIS A 78 -6.56 12.72 -3.95
C HIS A 78 -6.06 12.41 -5.38
N PRO A 79 -6.86 12.69 -6.44
CA PRO A 79 -6.49 12.35 -7.82
C PRO A 79 -5.20 13.01 -8.33
N ASP A 80 -4.79 14.15 -7.75
CA ASP A 80 -3.53 14.81 -8.05
C ASP A 80 -2.30 13.99 -7.64
N PHE A 81 -2.47 12.97 -6.78
CA PHE A 81 -1.42 12.03 -6.39
C PHE A 81 -0.77 11.38 -7.61
N TYR A 82 -1.55 10.94 -8.59
CA TYR A 82 -1.03 10.23 -9.76
C TYR A 82 -0.19 11.10 -10.70
N THR A 83 -0.29 12.41 -10.58
CA THR A 83 0.49 13.38 -11.37
C THR A 83 1.62 14.03 -10.60
N ARG A 84 1.48 14.18 -9.28
CA ARG A 84 2.46 14.85 -8.42
C ARG A 84 3.49 13.91 -7.81
N CYS A 85 3.12 12.65 -7.55
CA CYS A 85 4.03 11.67 -6.96
C CYS A 85 5.18 11.37 -7.93
N PRO A 86 6.46 11.39 -7.47
CA PRO A 86 7.59 11.02 -8.30
C PRO A 86 7.50 9.57 -8.79
N LYS A 87 7.87 9.32 -10.06
CA LYS A 87 7.84 7.97 -10.65
C LYS A 87 8.93 7.05 -10.08
N SER A 88 9.92 7.59 -9.41
CA SER A 88 10.91 6.84 -8.64
C SER A 88 10.32 6.11 -7.42
N VAL A 89 9.21 6.64 -6.88
CA VAL A 89 8.52 6.05 -5.72
C VAL A 89 7.68 4.85 -6.15
N ILE A 90 8.00 3.68 -5.60
CA ILE A 90 7.27 2.43 -5.86
C ILE A 90 5.93 2.45 -5.12
N GLN A 91 4.88 2.08 -5.81
CA GLN A 91 3.52 2.12 -5.31
C GLN A 91 3.05 0.75 -4.81
N CYS A 92 2.49 0.70 -3.61
CA CYS A 92 1.94 -0.50 -2.99
C CYS A 92 0.43 -0.35 -2.78
N PRO A 93 -0.40 -0.45 -3.83
CA PRO A 93 -1.85 -0.39 -3.67
C PRO A 93 -2.35 -1.63 -2.93
N TRP A 94 -3.34 -1.41 -2.04
CA TRP A 94 -3.91 -2.46 -1.22
C TRP A 94 -5.44 -2.39 -1.19
N TYR A 95 -6.09 -3.53 -1.19
CA TYR A 95 -7.52 -3.64 -0.98
C TYR A 95 -7.88 -5.08 -0.62
N TYR A 96 -8.64 -5.27 0.45
CA TYR A 96 -8.90 -6.59 1.02
C TYR A 96 -10.38 -6.96 0.82
N ASP A 97 -10.70 -7.46 -0.38
CA ASP A 97 -12.01 -8.00 -0.73
C ASP A 97 -11.84 -9.25 -1.62
N ASP A 98 -12.77 -10.20 -1.52
CA ASP A 98 -12.78 -11.46 -2.26
C ASP A 98 -13.61 -11.37 -3.56
N SER A 99 -14.28 -10.24 -3.80
CA SER A 99 -15.06 -10.00 -5.00
C SER A 99 -14.88 -8.57 -5.49
N LEU A 100 -14.15 -8.41 -6.57
CA LEU A 100 -13.85 -7.10 -7.17
C LEU A 100 -14.74 -6.79 -8.38
N GLN A 101 -15.94 -7.39 -8.45
CA GLN A 101 -16.96 -7.15 -9.49
C GLN A 101 -16.38 -7.23 -10.91
N GLY A 102 -15.50 -8.22 -11.16
CA GLY A 102 -14.81 -8.38 -12.43
C GLY A 102 -13.74 -7.32 -12.69
N TYR A 103 -13.31 -6.62 -11.64
CA TYR A 103 -12.25 -5.57 -11.69
C TYR A 103 -12.63 -4.35 -12.52
N ASP A 104 -13.92 -4.08 -12.66
CA ASP A 104 -14.43 -2.98 -13.46
C ASP A 104 -14.88 -1.83 -12.55
N PRO A 105 -14.11 -0.73 -12.44
CA PRO A 105 -14.45 0.36 -11.56
C PRO A 105 -15.76 1.07 -11.93
N ASP A 106 -16.22 0.96 -13.18
CA ASP A 106 -17.48 1.58 -13.61
C ASP A 106 -18.73 0.84 -13.08
N LYS A 107 -18.54 -0.40 -12.62
CA LYS A 107 -19.58 -1.19 -11.93
C LYS A 107 -19.60 -1.01 -10.42
N MET A 108 -18.73 -0.17 -9.89
CA MET A 108 -18.54 0.06 -8.46
C MET A 108 -18.96 1.47 -8.06
N ASN A 109 -19.25 1.67 -6.77
CA ASN A 109 -19.66 2.96 -6.23
C ASN A 109 -18.76 3.43 -5.08
N GLY A 110 -18.69 4.74 -4.91
CA GLY A 110 -18.04 5.39 -3.76
C GLY A 110 -16.57 4.99 -3.60
N ARG A 111 -16.13 4.85 -2.37
CA ARG A 111 -14.71 4.60 -2.04
C ARG A 111 -14.21 3.23 -2.53
N VAL A 112 -15.09 2.24 -2.69
CA VAL A 112 -14.71 0.94 -3.28
C VAL A 112 -14.24 1.12 -4.72
N ARG A 113 -14.96 1.94 -5.50
CA ARG A 113 -14.57 2.31 -6.86
C ARG A 113 -13.18 2.94 -6.88
N ASN A 114 -12.90 3.90 -5.99
CA ASN A 114 -11.63 4.61 -5.93
C ASN A 114 -10.46 3.66 -5.61
N LYS A 115 -10.69 2.68 -4.72
CA LYS A 115 -9.68 1.66 -4.39
C LYS A 115 -9.29 0.82 -5.60
N VAL A 116 -10.26 0.37 -6.39
CA VAL A 116 -10.00 -0.40 -7.61
C VAL A 116 -9.42 0.50 -8.71
N LEU A 117 -9.95 1.71 -8.87
CA LEU A 117 -9.47 2.69 -9.83
C LEU A 117 -7.99 3.05 -9.61
N CYS A 118 -7.53 3.07 -8.36
CA CYS A 118 -6.14 3.33 -8.01
C CYS A 118 -5.17 2.42 -8.78
N TYR A 119 -5.44 1.13 -8.90
CA TYR A 119 -4.59 0.21 -9.66
C TYR A 119 -4.47 0.61 -11.13
N TYR A 120 -5.58 0.99 -11.76
CA TYR A 120 -5.60 1.43 -13.16
C TYR A 120 -4.89 2.78 -13.35
N GLU A 121 -5.11 3.73 -12.44
CA GLU A 121 -4.44 5.04 -12.50
C GLU A 121 -2.94 4.91 -12.30
N LEU A 122 -2.47 4.05 -11.39
CA LEU A 122 -1.04 3.77 -11.21
C LEU A 122 -0.42 3.18 -12.49
N GLY A 123 -1.03 2.15 -13.06
CA GLY A 123 -0.55 1.55 -14.31
C GLY A 123 -0.56 2.53 -15.50
N LYS A 124 -1.67 3.26 -15.68
CA LYS A 124 -1.82 4.28 -16.74
C LYS A 124 -0.78 5.40 -16.64
N ASN A 125 -0.41 5.77 -15.43
CA ASN A 125 0.57 6.84 -15.21
C ASN A 125 2.02 6.34 -15.13
N GLY A 126 2.31 5.07 -15.40
CA GLY A 126 3.66 4.51 -15.50
C GLY A 126 4.40 4.44 -14.16
N PHE A 127 3.70 4.09 -13.09
CA PHE A 127 4.34 3.79 -11.81
C PHE A 127 4.77 2.34 -11.74
N ASP A 128 5.91 2.09 -11.10
CA ASP A 128 6.28 0.75 -10.67
C ASP A 128 5.43 0.32 -9.48
N VAL A 129 4.82 -0.87 -9.57
CA VAL A 129 3.78 -1.32 -8.65
C VAL A 129 4.10 -2.67 -8.03
N LEU A 130 3.87 -2.78 -6.71
CA LEU A 130 3.79 -4.03 -5.95
C LEU A 130 2.37 -4.17 -5.42
N GLY A 131 1.55 -5.01 -6.02
CA GLY A 131 0.18 -5.24 -5.54
C GLY A 131 0.16 -5.90 -4.17
N CYS A 132 -0.53 -5.30 -3.20
CA CYS A 132 -0.58 -5.83 -1.83
C CYS A 132 -1.90 -6.50 -1.52
N GLY A 133 -1.83 -7.80 -1.20
CA GLY A 133 -2.93 -8.59 -0.71
C GLY A 133 -2.75 -9.02 0.75
N SER A 134 -3.74 -9.73 1.28
CA SER A 134 -3.72 -10.25 2.64
C SER A 134 -4.61 -11.48 2.76
N ASN A 135 -4.24 -12.39 3.62
CA ASN A 135 -5.16 -13.41 4.14
C ASN A 135 -5.83 -12.97 5.45
N TRP A 136 -5.72 -11.69 5.80
CA TRP A 136 -6.43 -11.08 6.91
C TRP A 136 -7.58 -10.22 6.41
N VAL A 137 -8.73 -10.33 7.05
CA VAL A 137 -9.86 -9.43 6.86
C VAL A 137 -10.43 -9.02 8.21
N SER A 138 -10.95 -7.81 8.29
CA SER A 138 -11.55 -7.30 9.53
C SER A 138 -12.73 -8.18 9.98
N ALA A 139 -13.02 -8.17 11.28
CA ALA A 139 -14.17 -8.88 11.82
C ALA A 139 -15.50 -8.42 11.17
N TYR A 140 -15.59 -7.15 10.76
CA TYR A 140 -16.73 -6.63 10.02
C TYR A 140 -16.88 -7.29 8.65
N LYS A 141 -15.79 -7.37 7.86
CA LYS A 141 -15.80 -8.00 6.53
C LYS A 141 -16.11 -9.51 6.63
N ARG A 142 -15.52 -10.22 7.60
CA ARG A 142 -15.84 -11.63 7.85
C ARG A 142 -17.32 -11.85 8.13
N ARG A 143 -17.95 -10.96 8.94
CA ARG A 143 -19.42 -11.03 9.16
C ARG A 143 -20.25 -10.76 7.90
N LYS A 144 -19.66 -10.13 6.90
CA LYS A 144 -20.25 -9.90 5.56
C LYS A 144 -19.95 -11.03 4.57
N GLY A 145 -19.26 -12.09 5.01
CA GLY A 145 -18.98 -13.26 4.19
C GLY A 145 -17.74 -13.17 3.32
N VAL A 146 -16.88 -12.14 3.51
CA VAL A 146 -15.60 -12.05 2.77
C VAL A 146 -14.71 -13.23 3.12
N ASN A 147 -14.30 -13.98 2.11
CA ASN A 147 -13.39 -15.11 2.25
C ASN A 147 -11.92 -14.61 2.26
N SER A 148 -11.27 -14.71 3.41
CA SER A 148 -9.91 -14.22 3.58
C SER A 148 -8.88 -14.93 2.68
N ASP A 149 -9.14 -16.16 2.30
CA ASP A 149 -8.19 -16.96 1.52
C ASP A 149 -8.26 -16.64 0.03
N GLU A 150 -9.38 -16.10 -0.45
CA GLU A 150 -9.54 -15.65 -1.84
C GLU A 150 -9.01 -14.23 -2.08
N VAL A 151 -8.91 -13.38 -1.05
CA VAL A 151 -8.50 -11.96 -1.17
C VAL A 151 -7.15 -11.80 -1.88
N MET A 152 -6.17 -12.65 -1.56
CA MET A 152 -4.84 -12.59 -2.19
C MET A 152 -4.92 -12.83 -3.70
N GLY A 153 -5.65 -13.87 -4.11
CA GLY A 153 -5.82 -14.21 -5.53
C GLY A 153 -6.54 -13.10 -6.32
N GLU A 154 -7.54 -12.48 -5.72
CA GLU A 154 -8.27 -11.36 -6.36
C GLU A 154 -7.38 -10.12 -6.56
N ILE A 155 -6.54 -9.78 -5.59
CA ILE A 155 -5.60 -8.66 -5.71
C ILE A 155 -4.54 -8.92 -6.77
N ILE A 156 -4.01 -10.15 -6.87
CA ILE A 156 -3.06 -10.54 -7.91
C ILE A 156 -3.69 -10.38 -9.30
N LYS A 157 -4.91 -10.87 -9.49
CA LYS A 157 -5.64 -10.73 -10.75
C LYS A 157 -5.91 -9.28 -11.12
N LEU A 158 -6.36 -8.47 -10.15
CA LEU A 158 -6.59 -7.03 -10.36
C LEU A 158 -5.30 -6.33 -10.78
N THR A 159 -4.20 -6.55 -10.05
CA THR A 159 -2.93 -5.89 -10.33
C THR A 159 -2.41 -6.25 -11.72
N ARG A 160 -2.41 -7.55 -12.08
CA ARG A 160 -2.00 -8.01 -13.42
C ARG A 160 -2.85 -7.44 -14.54
N ARG A 161 -4.13 -7.19 -14.29
CA ARG A 161 -5.04 -6.59 -15.27
C ARG A 161 -4.82 -5.10 -15.45
N ALA A 162 -4.51 -4.39 -14.37
CA ALA A 162 -4.48 -2.93 -14.32
C ALA A 162 -3.10 -2.33 -14.61
N VAL A 163 -2.03 -3.07 -14.32
CA VAL A 163 -0.65 -2.59 -14.40
C VAL A 163 0.08 -3.28 -15.55
N PRO A 164 0.72 -2.53 -16.46
CA PRO A 164 1.57 -3.10 -17.51
C PRO A 164 2.70 -3.97 -16.94
N GLU A 165 3.08 -5.03 -17.65
CA GLU A 165 4.04 -6.03 -17.18
C GLU A 165 5.42 -5.42 -16.86
N ASP A 166 5.86 -4.45 -17.63
CA ASP A 166 7.12 -3.72 -17.44
C ASP A 166 7.15 -2.81 -16.20
N HIS A 167 5.98 -2.51 -15.65
CA HIS A 167 5.81 -1.77 -14.41
C HIS A 167 5.36 -2.63 -13.22
N LEU A 168 5.08 -3.91 -13.43
CA LEU A 168 4.70 -4.83 -12.37
C LEU A 168 5.93 -5.45 -11.71
N MET A 169 6.33 -4.93 -10.56
CA MET A 169 7.50 -5.42 -9.83
C MET A 169 7.26 -6.72 -9.07
N GLY A 170 5.99 -7.08 -8.79
CA GLY A 170 5.61 -8.26 -8.04
C GLY A 170 4.45 -8.00 -7.08
N PHE A 171 4.42 -8.77 -5.99
CA PHE A 171 3.32 -8.74 -5.03
C PHE A 171 3.83 -8.80 -3.60
N LEU A 172 3.04 -8.21 -2.68
CA LEU A 172 3.27 -8.24 -1.24
C LEU A 172 2.13 -8.98 -0.54
N SER A 173 2.46 -9.72 0.51
CA SER A 173 1.50 -10.26 1.47
C SER A 173 1.66 -9.55 2.80
N ALA A 174 0.60 -8.85 3.25
CA ALA A 174 0.57 -8.14 4.52
C ALA A 174 -0.43 -8.84 5.48
N PRO A 175 0.01 -9.68 6.39
CA PRO A 175 -0.88 -10.51 7.21
C PRO A 175 -1.66 -9.76 8.28
N TRP A 176 -1.31 -8.53 8.64
CA TRP A 176 -1.99 -7.64 9.61
C TRP A 176 -2.57 -8.33 10.86
N ALA A 177 -2.07 -9.51 11.21
CA ALA A 177 -2.51 -10.22 12.39
C ALA A 177 -1.79 -9.71 13.63
N ASN A 178 -2.47 -9.66 14.77
CA ASN A 178 -1.82 -9.44 16.05
C ASN A 178 -0.65 -10.41 16.21
N CYS A 179 0.57 -9.88 16.19
CA CYS A 179 1.81 -10.62 16.00
C CYS A 179 2.30 -11.38 17.25
N GLY A 180 1.42 -12.13 17.91
CA GLY A 180 1.88 -13.16 18.83
C GLY A 180 2.50 -14.31 18.05
N TYR A 181 3.83 -14.43 18.07
CA TYR A 181 4.58 -15.43 17.29
C TYR A 181 3.98 -16.84 17.36
N GLN A 182 3.57 -17.29 18.54
CA GLN A 182 3.05 -18.64 18.74
C GLN A 182 1.65 -18.87 18.15
N SER A 183 0.81 -17.85 18.07
CA SER A 183 -0.58 -17.97 17.62
C SER A 183 -0.78 -17.66 16.13
N HIS A 184 0.17 -16.99 15.47
CA HIS A 184 -0.01 -16.46 14.13
C HIS A 184 0.95 -16.99 13.06
N VAL A 185 1.95 -17.79 13.43
CA VAL A 185 2.89 -18.41 12.47
C VAL A 185 2.15 -19.23 11.41
N LYS A 186 1.08 -19.94 11.80
CA LYS A 186 0.25 -20.70 10.84
C LYS A 186 -0.37 -19.79 9.80
N ARG A 187 -1.02 -18.68 10.24
CA ARG A 187 -1.65 -17.71 9.33
C ARG A 187 -0.63 -17.01 8.42
N LEU A 188 0.55 -16.70 8.94
CA LEU A 188 1.63 -16.14 8.13
C LEU A 188 2.05 -17.10 7.01
N LYS A 189 2.26 -18.38 7.34
CA LYS A 189 2.59 -19.42 6.34
C LYS A 189 1.49 -19.57 5.30
N GLU A 190 0.23 -19.66 5.73
CA GLU A 190 -0.93 -19.71 4.82
C GLU A 190 -0.95 -18.51 3.87
N GLY A 191 -0.67 -17.30 4.36
CA GLY A 191 -0.60 -16.09 3.53
C GLY A 191 0.54 -16.12 2.51
N ILE A 192 1.69 -16.70 2.87
CA ILE A 192 2.81 -16.92 1.94
C ILE A 192 2.43 -17.97 0.88
N ASP A 193 1.82 -19.07 1.27
CA ASP A 193 1.39 -20.12 0.34
C ASP A 193 0.37 -19.59 -0.68
N LEU A 194 -0.62 -18.83 -0.22
CA LEU A 194 -1.60 -18.15 -1.09
C LEU A 194 -0.96 -17.15 -2.06
N LEU A 195 0.07 -16.42 -1.62
CA LEU A 195 0.82 -15.51 -2.48
C LEU A 195 1.56 -16.30 -3.57
N ILE A 196 2.27 -17.38 -3.19
CA ILE A 196 3.02 -18.20 -4.14
C ILE A 196 2.07 -18.87 -5.14
N GLU A 197 0.93 -19.40 -4.69
CA GLU A 197 -0.07 -20.05 -5.54
C GLU A 197 -0.67 -19.04 -6.52
N GLY A 198 -1.04 -17.86 -6.08
CA GLY A 198 -1.61 -16.82 -6.93
C GLY A 198 -0.62 -16.24 -7.95
N CYS A 199 0.69 -16.36 -7.70
CA CYS A 199 1.74 -15.90 -8.62
C CYS A 199 2.07 -16.91 -9.73
N ARG A 200 1.68 -18.19 -9.58
CA ARG A 200 1.87 -19.25 -10.60
C ARG A 200 0.87 -19.09 -11.75
#